data_7e103eefeaad232334860e6cc4c6b952
#
_entry.id   7e103eefeaad232334860e6cc4c6b952
#
_cell.length_a   1.000
_cell.length_b   1.000
_cell.length_c   1.000
_cell.angle_alpha   90.00
_cell.angle_beta   90.00
_cell.angle_gamma   90.00
#
_symmetry.space_group_name_H-M   'P 1'
#
loop_
_entity.id
_entity.type
_entity.pdbx_description
1 polymer ?
#
loop_
_entity_poly.entity_id
_entity_poly.type
_entity_poly.pdbx_seq_one_letter_code
_entity_poly.pdbx_strand_id
1 'polypeptide(L)'
;MIGLQMRQCWTQDTEAGIQRMNDTQLRDEVMTIFLAGHETTANALTWTLYLLSQNPTVEDKMYEELCSVLGNNGDSGKDDSIPSSSNSSSIDNKRIPTVKDVPKLEYTEKVLRESMRLYPPAWTMGRHAINDYKVGKYIITASSVILISQYVMHHNPRYFSDPDRFYPDRWTKEAKSQLPRFSYFPFGGGIRGCVGEPFAWMEGVLLIATVCQQWKMHHDDTHNKVELKPLITLRPKNGMRMKLERRK
;
A
#
# COMPACT_ATOMS: atom_id res chain seq x y z
N MET A 1 8.55 -23.60 -7.53
CA MET A 1 7.21 -23.94 -7.01
C MET A 1 6.11 -22.99 -7.53
N ILE A 2 6.28 -21.68 -7.50
CA ILE A 2 5.28 -20.67 -8.00
C ILE A 2 4.93 -20.88 -9.49
N GLY A 3 5.89 -21.16 -10.35
CA GLY A 3 5.63 -21.37 -11.78
C GLY A 3 4.80 -22.61 -12.14
N LEU A 4 4.82 -23.67 -11.31
CA LEU A 4 3.98 -24.86 -11.52
C LEU A 4 2.51 -24.63 -11.11
N GLN A 5 2.30 -23.87 -10.04
CA GLN A 5 0.95 -23.49 -9.60
C GLN A 5 0.27 -22.52 -10.57
N MET A 6 1.02 -21.55 -11.15
CA MET A 6 0.46 -20.68 -12.19
C MET A 6 0.05 -21.42 -13.45
N ARG A 7 0.79 -22.46 -13.86
CA ARG A 7 0.40 -23.31 -14.99
C ARG A 7 -0.95 -24.01 -14.78
N GLN A 8 -1.30 -24.36 -13.55
CA GLN A 8 -2.54 -25.07 -13.22
C GLN A 8 -3.76 -24.14 -13.07
N CYS A 9 -3.57 -22.91 -12.58
CA CYS A 9 -4.68 -21.95 -12.40
C CYS A 9 -5.25 -21.37 -13.71
N TRP A 10 -4.51 -21.42 -14.82
CA TRP A 10 -4.94 -20.86 -16.11
C TRP A 10 -5.45 -21.89 -17.12
N THR A 11 -5.63 -23.13 -16.69
CA THR A 11 -6.30 -24.16 -17.47
C THR A 11 -7.78 -24.20 -17.14
N GLN A 12 -8.57 -23.24 -17.61
CA GLN A 12 -10.03 -23.48 -17.73
C GLN A 12 -10.24 -24.30 -18.99
N ASP A 13 -10.80 -25.49 -18.80
CA ASP A 13 -11.28 -26.33 -19.89
C ASP A 13 -12.40 -25.61 -20.63
N THR A 14 -12.07 -25.05 -21.78
CA THR A 14 -13.05 -24.71 -22.79
C THR A 14 -12.76 -25.61 -23.99
N GLU A 15 -13.81 -26.22 -24.58
CA GLU A 15 -13.74 -27.08 -25.78
C GLU A 15 -13.13 -26.37 -27.02
N ALA A 16 -12.80 -25.11 -26.93
CA ALA A 16 -12.06 -24.33 -27.91
C ALA A 16 -10.59 -24.19 -27.45
N GLY A 17 -9.72 -24.96 -28.09
CA GLY A 17 -8.25 -25.03 -27.96
C GLY A 17 -7.56 -24.13 -26.95
N ILE A 18 -7.16 -24.70 -25.83
CA ILE A 18 -6.42 -24.00 -24.75
C ILE A 18 -5.05 -23.58 -25.30
N GLN A 19 -4.91 -22.28 -25.55
CA GLN A 19 -3.60 -21.70 -25.88
C GLN A 19 -2.85 -21.50 -24.55
N ARG A 20 -1.94 -22.43 -24.21
CA ARG A 20 -1.09 -22.33 -23.02
C ARG A 20 -0.02 -21.28 -23.27
N MET A 21 0.31 -20.50 -22.23
CA MET A 21 1.49 -19.63 -22.27
C MET A 21 2.76 -20.46 -22.53
N ASN A 22 3.58 -20.01 -23.44
CA ASN A 22 4.94 -20.55 -23.58
C ASN A 22 5.84 -20.03 -22.44
N ASP A 23 7.05 -20.59 -22.30
CA ASP A 23 7.94 -20.25 -21.18
C ASP A 23 8.39 -18.79 -21.19
N THR A 24 8.48 -18.16 -22.36
CA THR A 24 8.81 -16.74 -22.49
C THR A 24 7.66 -15.87 -21.97
N GLN A 25 6.43 -16.15 -22.39
CA GLN A 25 5.24 -15.44 -21.90
C GLN A 25 5.08 -15.62 -20.38
N LEU A 26 5.24 -16.85 -19.85
CA LEU A 26 5.17 -17.10 -18.41
C LEU A 26 6.23 -16.32 -17.63
N ARG A 27 7.46 -16.28 -18.13
CA ARG A 27 8.55 -15.49 -17.54
C ARG A 27 8.20 -14.00 -17.52
N ASP A 28 7.68 -13.47 -18.63
CA ASP A 28 7.39 -12.04 -18.78
C ASP A 28 6.23 -11.63 -17.85
N GLU A 29 5.21 -12.48 -17.69
CA GLU A 29 4.11 -12.24 -16.72
C GLU A 29 4.63 -12.27 -15.27
N VAL A 30 5.45 -13.26 -14.90
CA VAL A 30 6.05 -13.35 -13.56
C VAL A 30 6.91 -12.12 -13.27
N MET A 31 7.73 -11.68 -14.21
CA MET A 31 8.57 -10.49 -14.06
C MET A 31 7.71 -9.22 -13.94
N THR A 32 6.64 -9.12 -14.70
CA THR A 32 5.71 -7.99 -14.62
C THR A 32 5.08 -7.90 -13.23
N ILE A 33 4.54 -9.00 -12.71
CA ILE A 33 3.93 -9.05 -11.37
C ILE A 33 4.97 -8.74 -10.29
N PHE A 34 6.16 -9.31 -10.39
CA PHE A 34 7.25 -9.08 -9.44
C PHE A 34 7.66 -7.61 -9.39
N LEU A 35 7.95 -7.00 -10.53
CA LEU A 35 8.36 -5.60 -10.60
C LEU A 35 7.26 -4.65 -10.13
N ALA A 36 6.00 -4.90 -10.55
CA ALA A 36 4.87 -4.07 -10.16
C ALA A 36 4.60 -4.12 -8.64
N GLY A 37 4.67 -5.29 -8.03
CA GLY A 37 4.42 -5.48 -6.60
C GLY A 37 5.56 -4.98 -5.71
N HIS A 38 6.81 -5.24 -6.10
CA HIS A 38 7.97 -4.95 -5.27
C HIS A 38 8.19 -3.44 -5.04
N GLU A 39 8.33 -2.66 -6.11
CA GLU A 39 8.72 -1.24 -5.99
C GLU A 39 7.59 -0.37 -5.42
N THR A 40 6.35 -0.63 -5.83
CA THR A 40 5.20 0.20 -5.40
C THR A 40 4.93 0.03 -3.92
N THR A 41 4.92 -1.19 -3.41
CA THR A 41 4.75 -1.48 -1.98
C THR A 41 5.91 -0.94 -1.15
N ALA A 42 7.14 -1.12 -1.59
CA ALA A 42 8.33 -0.58 -0.90
C ALA A 42 8.26 0.95 -0.77
N ASN A 43 7.84 1.66 -1.81
CA ASN A 43 7.67 3.12 -1.75
C ASN A 43 6.50 3.53 -0.84
N ALA A 44 5.37 2.82 -0.88
CA ALA A 44 4.25 3.08 0.03
C ALA A 44 4.68 2.96 1.49
N LEU A 45 5.39 1.89 1.84
CA LEU A 45 5.93 1.68 3.18
C LEU A 45 6.94 2.74 3.58
N THR A 46 7.87 3.09 2.70
CA THR A 46 8.88 4.12 2.95
C THR A 46 8.22 5.46 3.31
N TRP A 47 7.24 5.90 2.54
CA TRP A 47 6.51 7.13 2.81
C TRP A 47 5.65 7.05 4.08
N THR A 48 5.05 5.89 4.36
CA THR A 48 4.27 5.69 5.58
C THR A 48 5.15 5.81 6.82
N LEU A 49 6.30 5.15 6.84
CA LEU A 49 7.24 5.21 7.96
C LEU A 49 7.81 6.62 8.15
N TYR A 50 8.08 7.33 7.06
CA TYR A 50 8.48 8.74 7.12
C TYR A 50 7.40 9.61 7.75
N LEU A 51 6.15 9.49 7.29
CA LEU A 51 5.04 10.27 7.83
C LEU A 51 4.79 9.98 9.31
N LEU A 52 4.90 8.72 9.73
CA LEU A 52 4.81 8.34 11.15
C LEU A 52 5.92 9.01 11.97
N SER A 53 7.15 9.02 11.49
CA SER A 53 8.27 9.67 12.19
C SER A 53 8.10 11.18 12.36
N GLN A 54 7.33 11.83 11.47
CA GLN A 54 7.03 13.27 11.54
C GLN A 54 5.76 13.58 12.33
N ASN A 55 4.97 12.57 12.70
CA ASN A 55 3.67 12.74 13.36
C ASN A 55 3.55 11.81 14.58
N PRO A 56 4.23 12.12 15.71
CA PRO A 56 4.29 11.24 16.89
C PRO A 56 2.91 10.88 17.46
N THR A 57 1.96 11.82 17.46
CA THR A 57 0.60 11.57 17.96
C THR A 57 -0.16 10.53 17.14
N VAL A 58 0.06 10.50 15.83
CA VAL A 58 -0.52 9.47 14.93
C VAL A 58 0.16 8.13 15.16
N GLU A 59 1.48 8.14 15.32
CA GLU A 59 2.26 6.95 15.60
C GLU A 59 1.87 6.32 16.95
N ASP A 60 1.72 7.13 18.00
CA ASP A 60 1.31 6.67 19.33
C ASP A 60 -0.09 6.04 19.29
N LYS A 61 -1.05 6.68 18.63
CA LYS A 61 -2.41 6.16 18.45
C LYS A 61 -2.43 4.83 17.67
N MET A 62 -1.62 4.72 16.62
CA MET A 62 -1.48 3.46 15.88
C MET A 62 -0.84 2.38 16.76
N TYR A 63 0.15 2.73 17.56
CA TYR A 63 0.81 1.79 18.47
C TYR A 63 -0.14 1.27 19.56
N GLU A 64 -1.03 2.11 20.10
CA GLU A 64 -2.10 1.69 21.02
C GLU A 64 -3.00 0.62 20.38
N GLU A 65 -3.41 0.81 19.11
CA GLU A 65 -4.14 -0.24 18.38
C GLU A 65 -3.34 -1.52 18.28
N LEU A 66 -2.05 -1.43 17.88
CA LEU A 66 -1.18 -2.61 17.78
C LEU A 66 -1.05 -3.36 19.10
N CYS A 67 -0.89 -2.64 20.21
CA CYS A 67 -0.84 -3.25 21.55
C CYS A 67 -2.16 -3.92 21.91
N SER A 68 -3.28 -3.29 21.58
CA SER A 68 -4.62 -3.85 21.86
C SER A 68 -4.89 -5.13 21.06
N VAL A 69 -4.51 -5.15 19.78
CA VAL A 69 -4.82 -6.28 18.89
C VAL A 69 -3.80 -7.41 19.01
N LEU A 70 -2.53 -7.09 19.20
CA LEU A 70 -1.41 -8.04 19.14
C LEU A 70 -0.83 -8.39 20.52
N GLY A 71 -1.12 -7.59 21.54
CA GLY A 71 -0.60 -7.79 22.92
C GLY A 71 -1.34 -8.84 23.73
N ASN A 72 -2.54 -9.26 23.34
CA ASN A 72 -3.32 -10.24 24.09
C ASN A 72 -3.01 -11.68 23.61
N ASN A 73 -2.14 -12.38 24.33
CA ASN A 73 -1.90 -13.82 24.15
C ASN A 73 -3.08 -14.72 24.60
N GLY A 74 -4.29 -14.16 24.78
CA GLY A 74 -5.42 -14.84 25.41
C GLY A 74 -6.36 -15.62 24.50
N ASP A 75 -6.30 -15.42 23.17
CA ASP A 75 -7.28 -16.06 22.26
C ASP A 75 -6.65 -16.56 20.95
N SER A 76 -5.54 -17.27 21.07
CA SER A 76 -5.00 -18.06 19.97
C SER A 76 -5.50 -19.48 20.12
N GLY A 77 -6.48 -19.88 19.32
CA GLY A 77 -6.77 -21.29 19.12
C GLY A 77 -5.45 -22.03 18.90
N LYS A 78 -5.20 -23.03 19.71
CA LYS A 78 -4.01 -23.88 19.66
C LYS A 78 -3.88 -24.45 18.25
N ASP A 79 -2.93 -23.92 17.49
CA ASP A 79 -2.42 -24.60 16.32
C ASP A 79 -1.14 -25.34 16.77
N ASP A 80 -1.29 -26.65 17.01
CA ASP A 80 -0.29 -27.51 17.66
C ASP A 80 0.91 -27.87 16.76
N SER A 81 1.20 -27.09 15.71
CA SER A 81 2.19 -27.48 14.67
C SER A 81 3.53 -26.73 14.68
N ILE A 82 3.81 -25.86 15.67
CA ILE A 82 5.14 -25.23 15.77
C ILE A 82 5.72 -25.48 17.17
N PRO A 83 6.87 -26.18 17.31
CA PRO A 83 7.50 -26.40 18.62
C PRO A 83 8.02 -25.06 19.17
N SER A 84 7.43 -24.61 20.28
CA SER A 84 7.93 -23.48 21.06
C SER A 84 9.25 -23.87 21.74
N SER A 85 10.38 -23.39 21.23
CA SER A 85 11.62 -23.38 21.99
C SER A 85 11.49 -22.41 23.15
N SER A 86 11.22 -22.98 24.33
CA SER A 86 11.18 -22.30 25.60
C SER A 86 12.58 -21.83 25.98
N ASN A 87 12.83 -20.53 25.92
CA ASN A 87 13.65 -19.74 26.84
C ASN A 87 13.73 -18.29 26.30
N SER A 88 12.73 -17.48 26.58
CA SER A 88 12.86 -16.04 26.49
C SER A 88 12.18 -15.38 27.68
N SER A 89 12.98 -14.62 28.39
CA SER A 89 12.63 -13.75 29.50
C SER A 89 11.41 -12.88 29.16
N SER A 90 10.53 -12.70 30.11
CA SER A 90 9.20 -12.10 30.18
C SER A 90 9.01 -10.64 29.70
N ILE A 91 9.60 -10.23 28.58
CA ILE A 91 9.52 -8.84 28.06
C ILE A 91 8.85 -8.72 26.69
N ASP A 92 8.69 -9.80 25.93
CA ASP A 92 8.13 -9.75 24.57
C ASP A 92 6.88 -10.66 24.43
N ASN A 93 5.77 -10.21 25.02
CA ASN A 93 4.48 -10.92 24.90
C ASN A 93 3.71 -10.52 23.60
N LYS A 94 4.39 -9.92 22.64
CA LYS A 94 3.79 -9.46 21.38
C LYS A 94 3.89 -10.54 20.32
N ARG A 95 2.76 -11.02 19.83
CA ARG A 95 2.73 -12.00 18.74
C ARG A 95 2.90 -11.34 17.37
N ILE A 96 3.37 -12.08 16.40
CA ILE A 96 3.44 -11.63 15.00
C ILE A 96 2.01 -11.47 14.43
N PRO A 97 1.70 -10.36 13.74
CA PRO A 97 0.40 -10.18 13.12
C PRO A 97 0.17 -11.21 12.00
N THR A 98 -1.08 -11.62 11.85
CA THR A 98 -1.54 -12.57 10.84
C THR A 98 -2.63 -11.95 9.96
N VAL A 99 -2.99 -12.60 8.87
CA VAL A 99 -4.08 -12.15 7.99
C VAL A 99 -5.41 -12.00 8.74
N LYS A 100 -5.65 -12.79 9.80
CA LYS A 100 -6.85 -12.70 10.66
C LYS A 100 -6.92 -11.39 11.46
N ASP A 101 -5.80 -10.70 11.62
CA ASP A 101 -5.72 -9.44 12.37
C ASP A 101 -6.00 -8.21 11.50
N VAL A 102 -5.80 -8.33 10.19
CA VAL A 102 -5.97 -7.21 9.25
C VAL A 102 -7.31 -6.48 9.44
N PRO A 103 -8.46 -7.16 9.57
CA PRO A 103 -9.74 -6.48 9.80
C PRO A 103 -9.85 -5.73 11.14
N LYS A 104 -8.98 -6.05 12.12
CA LYS A 104 -8.94 -5.40 13.45
C LYS A 104 -7.97 -4.22 13.49
N LEU A 105 -7.08 -4.10 12.51
CA LEU A 105 -6.06 -3.05 12.38
C LEU A 105 -6.59 -1.85 11.56
N GLU A 106 -7.77 -1.33 11.97
CA GLU A 106 -8.48 -0.29 11.23
C GLU A 106 -7.71 1.04 11.16
N TYR A 107 -7.03 1.43 12.25
CA TYR A 107 -6.28 2.67 12.28
C TYR A 107 -4.98 2.55 11.48
N THR A 108 -4.33 1.40 11.55
CA THR A 108 -3.17 1.08 10.72
C THR A 108 -3.50 1.15 9.22
N GLU A 109 -4.68 0.65 8.82
CA GLU A 109 -5.19 0.82 7.44
C GLU A 109 -5.40 2.30 7.08
N LYS A 110 -5.98 3.10 7.99
CA LYS A 110 -6.16 4.55 7.78
C LYS A 110 -4.83 5.28 7.62
N VAL A 111 -3.81 4.90 8.38
CA VAL A 111 -2.45 5.43 8.28
C VAL A 111 -1.87 5.16 6.88
N LEU A 112 -1.92 3.91 6.42
CA LEU A 112 -1.45 3.54 5.08
C LEU A 112 -2.25 4.27 3.98
N ARG A 113 -3.56 4.37 4.13
CA ARG A 113 -4.46 5.05 3.19
C ARG A 113 -4.11 6.54 3.06
N GLU A 114 -3.88 7.21 4.17
CA GLU A 114 -3.50 8.61 4.20
C GLU A 114 -2.09 8.83 3.63
N SER A 115 -1.18 7.92 3.90
CA SER A 115 0.15 7.95 3.29
C SER A 115 0.07 7.84 1.76
N MET A 116 -0.71 6.91 1.23
CA MET A 116 -0.91 6.78 -0.21
C MET A 116 -1.71 7.93 -0.83
N ARG A 117 -2.47 8.69 -0.04
CA ARG A 117 -3.08 9.95 -0.50
C ARG A 117 -2.00 11.01 -0.73
N LEU A 118 -1.12 11.23 0.25
CA LEU A 118 -0.07 12.23 0.18
C LEU A 118 1.05 11.84 -0.80
N TYR A 119 1.46 10.59 -0.75
CA TYR A 119 2.58 10.08 -1.55
C TYR A 119 2.20 8.78 -2.27
N PRO A 120 1.29 8.86 -3.27
CA PRO A 120 0.91 7.69 -4.03
C PRO A 120 2.11 7.16 -4.83
N PRO A 121 2.51 5.89 -4.68
CA PRO A 121 3.60 5.31 -5.47
C PRO A 121 3.38 5.46 -6.97
N ALA A 122 2.17 5.12 -7.45
CA ALA A 122 1.72 5.46 -8.81
C ALA A 122 1.10 6.86 -8.80
N TRP A 123 1.92 7.89 -8.91
CA TRP A 123 1.54 9.30 -8.78
C TRP A 123 0.85 9.87 -10.02
N THR A 124 1.02 9.20 -11.16
CA THR A 124 0.39 9.53 -12.43
C THR A 124 0.18 8.28 -13.27
N MET A 125 -0.82 8.30 -14.12
CA MET A 125 -1.06 7.26 -15.13
C MET A 125 -1.31 7.88 -16.50
N GLY A 126 -0.84 7.22 -17.55
CA GLY A 126 -1.07 7.60 -18.95
C GLY A 126 -2.19 6.80 -19.60
N ARG A 127 -2.89 7.43 -20.52
CA ARG A 127 -3.82 6.77 -21.46
C ARG A 127 -3.60 7.35 -22.86
N HIS A 128 -3.74 6.50 -23.84
CA HIS A 128 -3.67 6.90 -25.24
C HIS A 128 -5.08 6.87 -25.84
N ALA A 129 -5.52 7.99 -26.40
CA ALA A 129 -6.83 8.07 -27.04
C ALA A 129 -6.78 7.35 -28.40
N ILE A 130 -7.60 6.30 -28.57
CA ILE A 130 -7.68 5.55 -29.83
C ILE A 130 -8.53 6.34 -30.84
N ASN A 131 -9.60 6.97 -30.38
CA ASN A 131 -10.54 7.77 -31.16
C ASN A 131 -10.73 9.14 -30.51
N ASP A 132 -11.32 10.09 -31.24
CA ASP A 132 -11.75 11.36 -30.66
C ASP A 132 -12.73 11.12 -29.52
N TYR A 133 -12.53 11.82 -28.40
CA TYR A 133 -13.37 11.69 -27.22
C TYR A 133 -13.79 13.04 -26.67
N LYS A 134 -15.10 13.26 -26.52
CA LYS A 134 -15.64 14.51 -25.99
C LYS A 134 -15.69 14.51 -24.46
N VAL A 135 -15.06 15.49 -23.83
CA VAL A 135 -15.08 15.73 -22.37
C VAL A 135 -15.65 17.13 -22.12
N GLY A 136 -16.91 17.20 -21.74
CA GLY A 136 -17.60 18.47 -21.55
C GLY A 136 -17.59 19.30 -22.85
N LYS A 137 -16.95 20.48 -22.82
CA LYS A 137 -16.78 21.37 -23.98
C LYS A 137 -15.50 21.09 -24.80
N TYR A 138 -14.63 20.18 -24.35
CA TYR A 138 -13.37 19.88 -25.00
C TYR A 138 -13.46 18.59 -25.81
N ILE A 139 -12.65 18.51 -26.88
CA ILE A 139 -12.46 17.28 -27.66
C ILE A 139 -11.01 16.85 -27.46
N ILE A 140 -10.81 15.63 -26.98
CA ILE A 140 -9.52 14.96 -26.96
C ILE A 140 -9.41 14.23 -28.30
N THR A 141 -8.47 14.65 -29.13
CA THR A 141 -8.26 14.04 -30.47
C THR A 141 -7.63 12.66 -30.34
N ALA A 142 -7.90 11.81 -31.31
CA ALA A 142 -7.22 10.53 -31.48
C ALA A 142 -5.70 10.71 -31.43
N SER A 143 -4.99 9.72 -30.95
CA SER A 143 -3.54 9.70 -30.70
C SER A 143 -3.02 10.65 -29.62
N SER A 144 -3.89 11.39 -28.91
CA SER A 144 -3.49 12.19 -27.76
C SER A 144 -3.07 11.30 -26.58
N VAL A 145 -2.02 11.72 -25.87
CA VAL A 145 -1.65 11.13 -24.57
C VAL A 145 -2.33 11.91 -23.46
N ILE A 146 -3.13 11.23 -22.65
CA ILE A 146 -3.84 11.80 -21.51
C ILE A 146 -3.10 11.40 -20.25
N LEU A 147 -2.65 12.36 -19.45
CA LEU A 147 -2.06 12.13 -18.16
C LEU A 147 -3.10 12.39 -17.06
N ILE A 148 -3.28 11.43 -16.17
CA ILE A 148 -4.18 11.51 -15.02
C ILE A 148 -3.30 11.38 -13.78
N SER A 149 -3.25 12.45 -12.95
CA SER A 149 -2.37 12.47 -11.79
C SER A 149 -3.14 12.20 -10.51
N GLN A 150 -2.85 11.08 -9.87
CA GLN A 150 -3.30 10.74 -8.53
C GLN A 150 -2.79 11.78 -7.54
N TYR A 151 -1.50 12.14 -7.62
CA TYR A 151 -0.89 13.12 -6.73
C TYR A 151 -1.65 14.45 -6.72
N VAL A 152 -1.93 15.03 -7.88
CA VAL A 152 -2.66 16.30 -7.99
C VAL A 152 -4.10 16.17 -7.48
N MET A 153 -4.77 15.07 -7.84
CA MET A 153 -6.16 14.85 -7.42
C MET A 153 -6.27 14.65 -5.90
N HIS A 154 -5.36 13.87 -5.31
CA HIS A 154 -5.36 13.58 -3.88
C HIS A 154 -4.95 14.79 -3.02
N HIS A 155 -4.34 15.83 -3.59
CA HIS A 155 -4.02 17.10 -2.93
C HIS A 155 -5.03 18.21 -3.26
N ASN A 156 -6.14 17.90 -3.93
CA ASN A 156 -7.11 18.91 -4.30
C ASN A 156 -7.97 19.31 -3.07
N PRO A 157 -7.92 20.59 -2.63
CA PRO A 157 -8.67 21.07 -1.46
C PRO A 157 -10.19 20.99 -1.63
N ARG A 158 -10.67 20.83 -2.86
CA ARG A 158 -12.11 20.60 -3.14
C ARG A 158 -12.61 19.28 -2.56
N TYR A 159 -11.74 18.28 -2.44
CA TYR A 159 -12.09 16.93 -1.98
C TYR A 159 -11.50 16.61 -0.61
N PHE A 160 -10.38 17.22 -0.27
CA PHE A 160 -9.66 16.96 0.99
C PHE A 160 -9.37 18.28 1.69
N SER A 161 -10.01 18.52 2.82
CA SER A 161 -9.66 19.64 3.70
C SER A 161 -8.24 19.46 4.21
N ASP A 162 -7.47 20.57 4.35
CA ASP A 162 -6.06 20.53 4.72
C ASP A 162 -5.28 19.45 3.93
N PRO A 163 -5.22 19.58 2.58
CA PRO A 163 -4.77 18.49 1.72
C PRO A 163 -3.32 18.06 1.96
N ASP A 164 -2.48 18.95 2.48
CA ASP A 164 -1.06 18.67 2.75
C ASP A 164 -0.83 18.09 4.15
N ARG A 165 -1.86 18.07 5.02
CA ARG A 165 -1.76 17.54 6.38
C ARG A 165 -1.93 16.04 6.38
N PHE A 166 -1.01 15.32 7.07
CA PHE A 166 -1.17 13.90 7.36
C PHE A 166 -2.18 13.70 8.49
N TYR A 167 -3.39 13.27 8.13
CA TYR A 167 -4.52 13.14 9.06
C TYR A 167 -5.32 11.86 8.79
N PRO A 168 -4.89 10.70 9.33
CA PRO A 168 -5.56 9.41 9.13
C PRO A 168 -7.02 9.37 9.61
N ASP A 169 -7.38 10.20 10.60
CA ASP A 169 -8.74 10.26 11.12
C ASP A 169 -9.77 10.79 10.11
N ARG A 170 -9.34 11.40 8.98
CA ARG A 170 -10.25 11.74 7.88
C ARG A 170 -10.94 10.52 7.24
N TRP A 171 -10.37 9.34 7.39
CA TRP A 171 -10.86 8.11 6.79
C TRP A 171 -11.92 7.43 7.66
N THR A 172 -13.00 8.16 7.99
CA THR A 172 -14.19 7.56 8.60
C THR A 172 -15.04 6.84 7.55
N LYS A 173 -15.94 5.96 7.98
CA LYS A 173 -16.87 5.27 7.05
C LYS A 173 -17.75 6.28 6.31
N GLU A 174 -18.22 7.29 7.02
CA GLU A 174 -19.06 8.38 6.50
C GLU A 174 -18.30 9.22 5.48
N ALA A 175 -17.08 9.66 5.81
CA ALA A 175 -16.26 10.46 4.90
C ALA A 175 -15.91 9.68 3.62
N LYS A 176 -15.57 8.40 3.74
CA LYS A 176 -15.32 7.53 2.57
C LYS A 176 -16.54 7.45 1.65
N SER A 177 -17.76 7.34 2.22
CA SER A 177 -19.00 7.23 1.44
C SER A 177 -19.38 8.52 0.71
N GLN A 178 -18.95 9.68 1.23
CA GLN A 178 -19.24 11.01 0.67
C GLN A 178 -18.21 11.45 -0.38
N LEU A 179 -17.05 10.80 -0.44
CA LEU A 179 -16.04 11.13 -1.43
C LEU A 179 -16.55 10.84 -2.85
N PRO A 180 -16.49 11.81 -3.78
CA PRO A 180 -16.82 11.55 -5.17
C PRO A 180 -15.95 10.44 -5.75
N ARG A 181 -16.55 9.65 -6.64
CA ARG A 181 -15.80 8.60 -7.34
C ARG A 181 -14.58 9.20 -8.04
N PHE A 182 -13.44 8.53 -7.91
CA PHE A 182 -12.15 8.97 -8.45
C PHE A 182 -11.58 10.27 -7.86
N SER A 183 -12.05 10.73 -6.69
CA SER A 183 -11.30 11.72 -5.91
C SER A 183 -10.12 11.08 -5.16
N TYR A 184 -10.22 9.78 -4.84
CA TYR A 184 -9.16 8.94 -4.29
C TYR A 184 -9.06 7.62 -5.06
N PHE A 185 -7.94 7.39 -5.75
CA PHE A 185 -7.76 6.22 -6.64
C PHE A 185 -6.28 5.79 -6.74
N PRO A 186 -5.62 5.45 -5.62
CA PRO A 186 -4.18 5.12 -5.62
C PRO A 186 -3.86 3.88 -6.45
N PHE A 187 -4.84 3.01 -6.69
CA PHE A 187 -4.73 1.81 -7.51
C PHE A 187 -5.35 1.97 -8.91
N GLY A 188 -5.65 3.20 -9.31
CA GLY A 188 -6.33 3.47 -10.57
C GLY A 188 -7.82 3.12 -10.53
N GLY A 189 -8.36 2.67 -11.66
CA GLY A 189 -9.77 2.28 -11.73
C GLY A 189 -10.22 1.82 -13.10
N GLY A 190 -11.45 1.29 -13.17
CA GLY A 190 -12.01 0.68 -14.38
C GLY A 190 -11.32 -0.64 -14.72
N ILE A 191 -11.40 -1.04 -15.99
CA ILE A 191 -10.84 -2.31 -16.49
C ILE A 191 -9.30 -2.40 -16.40
N ARG A 192 -8.62 -1.28 -16.09
CA ARG A 192 -7.17 -1.17 -15.90
C ARG A 192 -6.81 -0.86 -14.46
N GLY A 193 -7.73 -1.08 -13.51
CA GLY A 193 -7.43 -1.01 -12.08
C GLY A 193 -6.38 -2.06 -11.70
N CYS A 194 -5.66 -1.78 -10.61
CA CYS A 194 -4.61 -2.68 -10.12
C CYS A 194 -5.20 -4.02 -9.66
N VAL A 195 -4.73 -5.11 -10.24
CA VAL A 195 -5.13 -6.48 -9.85
C VAL A 195 -4.60 -6.86 -8.46
N GLY A 196 -3.46 -6.26 -8.06
CA GLY A 196 -2.81 -6.52 -6.76
C GLY A 196 -3.36 -5.68 -5.60
N GLU A 197 -4.39 -4.85 -5.79
CA GLU A 197 -4.90 -3.96 -4.74
C GLU A 197 -5.23 -4.68 -3.42
N PRO A 198 -6.01 -5.79 -3.39
CA PRO A 198 -6.32 -6.48 -2.14
C PRO A 198 -5.06 -7.04 -1.44
N PHE A 199 -4.11 -7.53 -2.24
CA PHE A 199 -2.83 -8.03 -1.72
C PHE A 199 -1.99 -6.89 -1.13
N ALA A 200 -1.88 -5.77 -1.83
CA ALA A 200 -1.10 -4.61 -1.37
C ALA A 200 -1.65 -4.00 -0.07
N TRP A 201 -2.97 -3.96 0.11
CA TRP A 201 -3.58 -3.54 1.38
C TRP A 201 -3.21 -4.49 2.52
N MET A 202 -3.38 -5.78 2.31
CA MET A 202 -3.05 -6.80 3.31
C MET A 202 -1.56 -6.78 3.68
N GLU A 203 -0.69 -6.82 2.67
CA GLU A 203 0.76 -6.78 2.84
C GLU A 203 1.20 -5.51 3.57
N GLY A 204 0.73 -4.34 3.14
CA GLY A 204 1.10 -3.06 3.72
C GLY A 204 0.71 -2.96 5.19
N VAL A 205 -0.51 -3.34 5.55
CA VAL A 205 -0.98 -3.33 6.96
C VAL A 205 -0.16 -4.29 7.81
N LEU A 206 0.10 -5.52 7.34
CA LEU A 206 0.87 -6.52 8.09
C LEU A 206 2.33 -6.08 8.28
N LEU A 207 2.97 -5.52 7.27
CA LEU A 207 4.35 -5.05 7.37
C LEU A 207 4.48 -3.84 8.30
N ILE A 208 3.57 -2.86 8.21
CA ILE A 208 3.54 -1.72 9.14
C ILE A 208 3.34 -2.23 10.57
N ALA A 209 2.37 -3.12 10.80
CA ALA A 209 2.11 -3.68 12.12
C ALA A 209 3.33 -4.44 12.66
N THR A 210 3.97 -5.29 11.84
CA THR A 210 5.15 -6.07 12.22
C THR A 210 6.33 -5.18 12.64
N VAL A 211 6.59 -4.13 11.86
CA VAL A 211 7.71 -3.23 12.13
C VAL A 211 7.40 -2.31 13.31
N CYS A 212 6.24 -1.64 13.27
CA CYS A 212 5.91 -0.60 14.25
C CYS A 212 5.53 -1.14 15.63
N GLN A 213 5.17 -2.43 15.78
CA GLN A 213 5.00 -3.02 17.11
C GLN A 213 6.32 -3.14 17.89
N GLN A 214 7.45 -3.25 17.18
CA GLN A 214 8.77 -3.46 17.79
C GLN A 214 9.65 -2.22 17.75
N TRP A 215 9.50 -1.38 16.72
CA TRP A 215 10.40 -0.28 16.44
C TRP A 215 9.66 1.04 16.32
N LYS A 216 10.21 2.08 16.93
CA LYS A 216 9.91 3.48 16.68
C LYS A 216 10.96 4.03 15.73
N MET A 217 10.51 4.79 14.74
CA MET A 217 11.41 5.34 13.73
C MET A 217 11.50 6.85 13.87
N HIS A 218 12.73 7.34 13.80
CA HIS A 218 13.03 8.76 13.80
C HIS A 218 13.73 9.11 12.49
N HIS A 219 13.20 10.09 11.77
CA HIS A 219 13.86 10.59 10.58
C HIS A 219 15.19 11.24 10.97
N ASP A 220 16.24 10.99 10.21
CA ASP A 220 17.53 11.63 10.44
C ASP A 220 17.57 13.01 9.76
N ASP A 221 17.14 14.05 10.49
CA ASP A 221 17.03 15.42 9.98
C ASP A 221 18.39 16.09 9.68
N THR A 222 19.52 15.43 9.99
CA THR A 222 20.85 15.96 9.73
C THR A 222 21.18 16.12 8.24
N HIS A 223 20.38 15.54 7.36
CA HIS A 223 20.60 15.49 5.91
C HIS A 223 19.35 15.93 5.14
N ASN A 224 19.01 17.21 5.16
CA ASN A 224 18.07 17.89 4.27
C ASN A 224 16.61 17.37 4.23
N LYS A 225 15.71 18.29 3.95
CA LYS A 225 14.30 18.00 3.63
C LYS A 225 14.19 16.90 2.58
N VAL A 226 13.33 15.91 2.82
CA VAL A 226 13.08 14.82 1.86
C VAL A 226 12.46 15.41 0.59
N GLU A 227 13.20 15.34 -0.51
CA GLU A 227 12.74 15.78 -1.81
C GLU A 227 12.04 14.63 -2.56
N LEU A 228 10.98 14.97 -3.28
CA LEU A 228 10.28 14.04 -4.15
C LEU A 228 11.06 13.81 -5.46
N LYS A 229 11.13 12.56 -5.89
CA LYS A 229 11.64 12.17 -7.20
C LYS A 229 10.54 11.48 -8.01
N PRO A 230 9.77 12.21 -8.81
CA PRO A 230 8.74 11.65 -9.66
C PRO A 230 9.38 10.99 -10.89
N LEU A 231 9.48 9.68 -10.84
CA LEU A 231 9.89 8.80 -11.94
C LEU A 231 8.67 7.96 -12.38
N ILE A 232 8.88 6.67 -12.70
CA ILE A 232 7.77 5.72 -12.90
C ILE A 232 6.96 5.62 -11.60
N THR A 233 7.66 5.61 -10.45
CA THR A 233 7.07 5.68 -9.11
C THR A 233 7.54 6.94 -8.40
N LEU A 234 6.74 7.43 -7.44
CA LEU A 234 7.08 8.55 -6.58
C LEU A 234 7.95 8.05 -5.42
N ARG A 235 9.23 8.40 -5.43
CA ARG A 235 10.18 7.98 -4.40
C ARG A 235 10.95 9.16 -3.79
N PRO A 236 11.56 8.96 -2.61
CA PRO A 236 12.52 9.93 -2.07
C PRO A 236 13.73 10.04 -3.00
N LYS A 237 14.17 11.29 -3.29
CA LYS A 237 15.26 11.55 -4.24
C LYS A 237 16.60 10.93 -3.81
N ASN A 238 16.91 11.02 -2.51
CA ASN A 238 18.19 10.60 -1.94
C ASN A 238 18.06 9.40 -0.99
N GLY A 239 16.96 8.63 -1.12
CA GLY A 239 16.60 7.60 -0.16
C GLY A 239 16.00 8.18 1.12
N MET A 240 15.79 7.32 2.12
CA MET A 240 15.20 7.67 3.41
C MET A 240 16.06 7.07 4.52
N ARG A 241 16.76 7.91 5.27
CA ARG A 241 17.55 7.46 6.42
C ARG A 241 16.73 7.57 7.69
N MET A 242 16.67 6.49 8.45
CA MET A 242 15.92 6.41 9.71
C MET A 242 16.81 5.88 10.83
N LYS A 243 16.65 6.42 12.03
CA LYS A 243 17.17 5.84 13.27
C LYS A 243 16.06 4.97 13.86
N LEU A 244 16.42 3.76 14.28
CA LEU A 244 15.50 2.80 14.88
C LEU A 244 15.69 2.82 16.40
N GLU A 245 14.59 2.98 17.13
CA GLU A 245 14.51 2.84 18.58
C GLU A 245 13.63 1.64 18.91
N ARG A 246 14.14 0.70 19.70
CA ARG A 246 13.35 -0.46 20.10
C ARG A 246 12.28 -0.04 21.13
N ARG A 247 11.03 -0.39 20.87
CA ARG A 247 9.94 -0.18 21.82
C ARG A 247 10.08 -1.14 23.00
N LYS A 248 9.83 -0.61 24.18
CA LYS A 248 9.88 -1.38 25.44
C LYS A 248 8.56 -2.08 25.70
#